data_f828aeff4357788fb2fa74c0ec61343e
#
_entry.id   f828aeff4357788fb2fa74c0ec61343e
#
_cell.length_a   1.000
_cell.length_b   1.000
_cell.length_c   1.000
_cell.angle_alpha   90.00
_cell.angle_beta   90.00
_cell.angle_gamma   90.00
#
_symmetry.space_group_name_H-M   'P 1'
#
loop_
_entity.id
_entity.type
_entity.pdbx_description
1 polymer ?
#
loop_
_entity_poly.entity_id
_entity_poly.type
_entity_poly.pdbx_seq_one_letter_code
_entity_poly.pdbx_strand_id
1 'polypeptide(L)'
;FAGSAIVNELPRLQALIETTSGNRFTTDPAMNDLLIANTHQYAPSKYHLRRGEQQTHQQSSGLLFSTWFGQGAWLRNAMGHEEFEQLKGRAATERTPRHHFVYARDLSPEQRSAADWAWMEWTDQETTITSDMHRGFVVPDGWDEVHFNRGATITVNADAPKLTLLTFRTTIEAKLESAFLS
;
A
#
# COMPACT_ATOMS: atom_id res chain seq x y z
N PHE A 1 14.08 32.86 17.05
CA PHE A 1 13.26 31.62 17.16
C PHE A 1 14.10 30.62 17.96
N ALA A 2 13.83 30.51 19.25
CA ALA A 2 14.39 29.46 20.11
C ALA A 2 13.31 28.39 20.34
N GLY A 3 12.92 27.72 19.30
CA GLY A 3 12.02 26.57 19.40
C GLY A 3 12.80 25.31 19.07
N SER A 4 12.74 24.31 19.95
CA SER A 4 13.28 22.97 19.64
C SER A 4 12.48 22.36 18.50
N ALA A 5 13.14 21.94 17.44
CA ALA A 5 12.52 21.18 16.38
C ALA A 5 12.22 19.75 16.89
N ILE A 6 11.03 19.25 16.57
CA ILE A 6 10.65 17.86 16.80
C ILE A 6 10.98 17.08 15.53
N VAL A 7 11.76 16.02 15.67
CA VAL A 7 12.13 15.12 14.56
C VAL A 7 11.10 14.00 14.50
N ASN A 8 10.42 13.87 13.37
CA ASN A 8 9.49 12.78 13.10
C ASN A 8 10.03 11.91 11.95
N GLU A 9 10.11 10.62 12.15
CA GLU A 9 10.47 9.66 11.12
C GLU A 9 9.20 8.99 10.57
N LEU A 10 8.86 9.32 9.32
CA LEU A 10 7.69 8.76 8.63
C LEU A 10 8.08 7.53 7.83
N PRO A 11 7.32 6.41 7.95
CA PRO A 11 7.54 5.23 7.12
C PRO A 11 7.20 5.53 5.67
N ARG A 12 7.87 4.85 4.75
CA ARG A 12 7.56 4.90 3.32
C ARG A 12 7.47 3.51 2.74
N LEU A 13 6.58 3.34 1.77
CA LEU A 13 6.44 2.11 1.01
C LEU A 13 7.35 2.14 -0.21
N GLN A 14 7.84 0.98 -0.62
CA GLN A 14 8.58 0.82 -1.86
C GLN A 14 8.23 -0.51 -2.51
N ALA A 15 8.21 -0.54 -3.84
CA ALA A 15 8.08 -1.76 -4.61
C ALA A 15 9.41 -2.09 -5.33
N LEU A 16 9.82 -3.35 -5.21
CA LEU A 16 10.83 -3.96 -6.05
C LEU A 16 10.12 -4.73 -7.16
N ILE A 17 10.42 -4.43 -8.41
CA ILE A 17 9.90 -5.10 -9.59
C ILE A 17 11.01 -5.94 -10.20
N GLU A 18 10.77 -7.26 -10.31
CA GLU A 18 11.66 -8.18 -11.01
C GLU A 18 10.95 -8.71 -12.26
N THR A 19 11.53 -8.44 -13.42
CA THR A 19 10.97 -8.89 -14.71
C THR A 19 11.32 -10.34 -14.98
N THR A 20 10.60 -10.98 -15.93
CA THR A 20 10.92 -12.34 -16.39
C THR A 20 12.30 -12.46 -17.07
N SER A 21 12.89 -11.35 -17.50
CA SER A 21 14.27 -11.29 -18.01
C SER A 21 15.33 -11.11 -16.92
N GLY A 22 14.93 -11.04 -15.65
CA GLY A 22 15.82 -10.87 -14.52
C GLY A 22 16.25 -9.43 -14.23
N ASN A 23 15.73 -8.44 -14.96
CA ASN A 23 15.97 -7.04 -14.65
C ASN A 23 15.20 -6.65 -13.38
N ARG A 24 15.86 -5.82 -12.54
CA ARG A 24 15.29 -5.33 -11.28
C ARG A 24 15.18 -3.83 -11.28
N PHE A 25 14.04 -3.33 -10.84
CA PHE A 25 13.74 -1.91 -10.69
C PHE A 25 13.10 -1.67 -9.33
N THR A 26 13.42 -0.55 -8.70
CA THR A 26 12.72 -0.08 -7.49
C THR A 26 11.96 1.18 -7.83
N THR A 27 10.76 1.34 -7.27
CA THR A 27 10.03 2.60 -7.33
C THR A 27 10.69 3.63 -6.43
N ASP A 28 10.36 4.90 -6.63
CA ASP A 28 10.57 5.88 -5.59
C ASP A 28 9.76 5.49 -4.34
N PRO A 29 10.25 5.84 -3.13
CA PRO A 29 9.54 5.55 -1.89
C PRO A 29 8.28 6.41 -1.74
N ALA A 30 7.11 5.79 -1.63
CA ALA A 30 5.83 6.44 -1.40
C ALA A 30 5.62 6.80 0.07
N MET A 31 5.19 8.02 0.35
CA MET A 31 4.83 8.47 1.68
C MET A 31 3.35 8.17 2.00
N ASN A 32 2.47 8.28 1.02
CA ASN A 32 1.04 8.02 1.18
C ASN A 32 0.65 6.64 0.65
N ASP A 33 0.67 6.50 -0.68
CA ASP A 33 0.05 5.36 -1.35
C ASP A 33 0.92 4.83 -2.48
N LEU A 34 0.80 3.52 -2.74
CA LEU A 34 1.40 2.84 -3.86
C LEU A 34 0.31 2.01 -4.55
N LEU A 35 0.03 2.29 -5.81
CA LEU A 35 -0.94 1.55 -6.60
C LEU A 35 -0.25 0.61 -7.57
N ILE A 36 -0.75 -0.64 -7.64
CA ILE A 36 -0.39 -1.64 -8.65
C ILE A 36 -1.64 -1.96 -9.46
N ALA A 37 -1.62 -1.69 -10.75
CA ALA A 37 -2.80 -1.90 -11.60
C ALA A 37 -2.45 -2.22 -13.07
N ASN A 38 -3.49 -2.61 -13.83
CA ASN A 38 -3.41 -2.74 -15.28
C ASN A 38 -3.29 -1.36 -15.92
N THR A 39 -2.48 -1.24 -16.99
CA THR A 39 -2.36 0.01 -17.76
C THR A 39 -3.67 0.42 -18.45
N HIS A 40 -4.55 -0.53 -18.70
CA HIS A 40 -5.86 -0.27 -19.29
C HIS A 40 -6.94 -0.26 -18.21
N GLN A 41 -7.53 0.88 -17.93
CA GLN A 41 -8.56 1.05 -16.89
C GLN A 41 -9.82 0.18 -17.11
N TYR A 42 -10.10 -0.21 -18.34
CA TYR A 42 -11.22 -1.09 -18.70
C TYR A 42 -10.87 -2.59 -18.54
N ALA A 43 -9.61 -2.92 -18.31
CA ALA A 43 -9.17 -4.29 -18.12
C ALA A 43 -8.87 -4.56 -16.63
N PRO A 44 -9.31 -5.69 -16.10
CA PRO A 44 -9.03 -6.01 -14.70
C PRO A 44 -7.54 -6.25 -14.47
N SER A 45 -7.09 -5.89 -13.29
CA SER A 45 -5.79 -6.26 -12.76
C SER A 45 -5.84 -7.69 -12.26
N LYS A 46 -5.11 -8.60 -12.91
CA LYS A 46 -5.04 -10.02 -12.56
C LYS A 46 -3.67 -10.34 -12.01
N TYR A 47 -3.64 -11.03 -10.89
CA TYR A 47 -2.39 -11.33 -10.21
C TYR A 47 -2.54 -12.47 -9.20
N HIS A 48 -1.42 -13.14 -8.92
CA HIS A 48 -1.27 -13.99 -7.75
C HIS A 48 -0.67 -13.14 -6.62
N LEU A 49 -1.32 -13.12 -5.49
CA LEU A 49 -0.86 -12.44 -4.28
C LEU A 49 -0.37 -13.47 -3.28
N ARG A 50 0.82 -13.26 -2.73
CA ARG A 50 1.43 -14.12 -1.71
C ARG A 50 1.90 -13.29 -0.53
N ARG A 51 1.67 -13.82 0.68
CA ARG A 51 2.16 -13.30 1.94
C ARG A 51 2.49 -14.46 2.88
N GLY A 52 3.77 -14.62 3.21
CA GLY A 52 4.24 -15.82 3.90
C GLY A 52 3.87 -17.09 3.13
N GLU A 53 3.19 -18.02 3.80
CA GLU A 53 2.71 -19.28 3.22
C GLU A 53 1.35 -19.13 2.50
N GLN A 54 0.66 -18.03 2.68
CA GLN A 54 -0.65 -17.80 2.09
C GLN A 54 -0.52 -17.29 0.65
N GLN A 55 -1.36 -17.84 -0.24
CA GLN A 55 -1.41 -17.44 -1.64
C GLN A 55 -2.84 -17.44 -2.15
N THR A 56 -3.18 -16.48 -3.01
CA THR A 56 -4.46 -16.40 -3.70
C THR A 56 -4.30 -15.79 -5.08
N HIS A 57 -5.22 -16.13 -6.00
CA HIS A 57 -5.36 -15.45 -7.29
C HIS A 57 -6.53 -14.48 -7.21
N GLN A 58 -6.30 -13.24 -7.65
CA GLN A 58 -7.30 -12.18 -7.61
C GLN A 58 -7.44 -11.48 -8.96
N GLN A 59 -8.62 -10.91 -9.15
CA GLN A 59 -8.95 -10.03 -10.25
C GLN A 59 -9.69 -8.81 -9.70
N SER A 60 -9.08 -7.64 -9.79
CA SER A 60 -9.56 -6.40 -9.15
C SER A 60 -9.32 -5.18 -10.05
N SER A 61 -9.71 -4.00 -9.60
CA SER A 61 -9.30 -2.74 -10.25
C SER A 61 -7.92 -2.25 -9.81
N GLY A 62 -7.14 -3.11 -9.16
CA GLY A 62 -5.79 -2.87 -8.68
C GLY A 62 -5.64 -3.01 -7.17
N LEU A 63 -4.39 -3.18 -6.75
CA LEU A 63 -3.99 -3.21 -5.34
C LEU A 63 -3.48 -1.86 -4.91
N LEU A 64 -4.05 -1.34 -3.83
CA LEU A 64 -3.64 -0.13 -3.17
C LEU A 64 -2.94 -0.49 -1.86
N PHE A 65 -1.71 -0.03 -1.71
CA PHE A 65 -0.96 -0.06 -0.47
C PHE A 65 -0.90 1.34 0.11
N SER A 66 -1.11 1.50 1.40
CA SER A 66 -1.05 2.82 2.02
C SER A 66 -0.30 2.77 3.35
N THR A 67 0.53 3.77 3.61
CA THR A 67 1.10 3.97 4.94
C THR A 67 0.00 4.41 5.91
N TRP A 68 0.24 4.27 7.21
CA TRP A 68 -0.68 4.83 8.20
C TRP A 68 -0.81 6.35 8.08
N PHE A 69 0.19 7.03 7.54
CA PHE A 69 0.16 8.48 7.29
C PHE A 69 -0.75 8.82 6.09
N GLY A 70 -0.70 7.99 5.03
CA GLY A 70 -1.46 8.16 3.80
C GLY A 70 -2.93 7.73 3.88
N GLN A 71 -3.39 7.11 4.98
CA GLN A 71 -4.74 6.56 5.09
C GLN A 71 -5.88 7.53 4.75
N GLY A 72 -5.68 8.82 5.03
CA GLY A 72 -6.65 9.88 4.73
C GLY A 72 -6.63 10.39 3.30
N ALA A 73 -5.63 9.98 2.50
CA ALA A 73 -5.47 10.38 1.10
C ALA A 73 -6.38 9.56 0.19
N TRP A 74 -5.84 8.56 -0.48
CA TRP A 74 -6.60 7.77 -1.44
C TRP A 74 -7.35 6.59 -0.79
N LEU A 75 -6.72 5.91 0.18
CA LEU A 75 -7.29 4.70 0.77
C LEU A 75 -8.71 4.92 1.29
N ARG A 76 -8.95 5.96 2.07
CA ARG A 76 -10.27 6.32 2.60
C ARG A 76 -11.33 6.50 1.52
N ASN A 77 -10.95 7.07 0.37
CA ASN A 77 -11.88 7.31 -0.74
C ASN A 77 -12.07 6.07 -1.63
N ALA A 78 -11.13 5.14 -1.62
CA ALA A 78 -11.20 3.90 -2.39
C ALA A 78 -12.03 2.82 -1.70
N MET A 79 -12.15 2.89 -0.37
CA MET A 79 -12.88 1.93 0.46
C MET A 79 -14.29 2.42 0.78
N GLY A 80 -15.20 1.49 1.11
CA GLY A 80 -16.43 1.81 1.78
C GLY A 80 -16.18 2.32 3.20
N HIS A 81 -17.09 3.16 3.73
CA HIS A 81 -16.94 3.73 5.07
C HIS A 81 -16.79 2.66 6.17
N GLU A 82 -17.61 1.63 6.13
CA GLU A 82 -17.58 0.54 7.11
C GLU A 82 -16.27 -0.24 7.06
N GLU A 83 -15.81 -0.55 5.85
CA GLU A 83 -14.52 -1.26 5.61
C GLU A 83 -13.35 -0.43 6.15
N PHE A 84 -13.36 0.88 5.87
CA PHE A 84 -12.32 1.78 6.35
C PHE A 84 -12.28 1.87 7.89
N GLU A 85 -13.42 2.03 8.55
CA GLU A 85 -13.48 2.09 10.02
C GLU A 85 -13.06 0.76 10.67
N GLN A 86 -13.40 -0.37 10.06
CA GLN A 86 -12.96 -1.69 10.50
C GLN A 86 -11.42 -1.83 10.47
N LEU A 87 -10.82 -1.45 9.35
CA LEU A 87 -9.38 -1.52 9.14
C LEU A 87 -8.63 -0.55 10.05
N LYS A 88 -9.16 0.65 10.23
CA LYS A 88 -8.65 1.68 11.12
C LYS A 88 -8.66 1.22 12.59
N GLY A 89 -9.73 0.55 13.03
CA GLY A 89 -9.82 -0.03 14.37
C GLY A 89 -8.71 -1.06 14.63
N ARG A 90 -8.38 -1.88 13.65
CA ARG A 90 -7.23 -2.82 13.74
C ARG A 90 -5.90 -2.07 13.81
N ALA A 91 -5.71 -1.04 12.99
CA ALA A 91 -4.49 -0.24 12.97
C ALA A 91 -4.27 0.57 14.27
N ALA A 92 -5.31 0.85 15.04
CA ALA A 92 -5.20 1.54 16.33
C ALA A 92 -4.60 0.66 17.43
N THR A 93 -4.75 -0.66 17.33
CA THR A 93 -4.29 -1.63 18.36
C THR A 93 -2.92 -2.22 18.06
N GLU A 94 -2.54 -2.31 16.79
CA GLU A 94 -1.29 -2.95 16.36
C GLU A 94 -0.54 -2.02 15.40
N ARG A 95 0.54 -1.42 15.87
CA ARG A 95 1.31 -0.49 15.07
C ARG A 95 2.81 -0.66 15.26
N THR A 96 3.50 -1.01 14.17
CA THR A 96 4.94 -0.91 14.04
C THR A 96 5.29 0.02 12.87
N PRO A 97 6.53 0.51 12.75
CA PRO A 97 6.94 1.32 11.59
C PRO A 97 6.79 0.63 10.23
N ARG A 98 6.66 -0.69 10.21
CA ARG A 98 6.50 -1.48 8.97
C ARG A 98 5.05 -1.72 8.60
N HIS A 99 4.11 -1.50 9.51
CA HIS A 99 2.69 -1.71 9.24
C HIS A 99 2.19 -0.77 8.14
N HIS A 100 1.42 -1.35 7.25
CA HIS A 100 0.79 -0.66 6.13
C HIS A 100 -0.55 -1.32 5.79
N PHE A 101 -1.40 -0.55 5.14
CA PHE A 101 -2.68 -1.04 4.63
C PHE A 101 -2.49 -1.68 3.27
N VAL A 102 -3.23 -2.76 3.02
CA VAL A 102 -3.38 -3.40 1.71
C VAL A 102 -4.86 -3.47 1.39
N TYR A 103 -5.25 -3.00 0.21
CA TYR A 103 -6.62 -3.00 -0.24
C TYR A 103 -6.73 -3.37 -1.73
N ALA A 104 -7.46 -4.44 -2.03
CA ALA A 104 -7.80 -4.83 -3.39
C ALA A 104 -9.11 -4.16 -3.81
N ARG A 105 -9.01 -3.24 -4.77
CA ARG A 105 -10.13 -2.41 -5.23
C ARG A 105 -11.12 -3.22 -6.04
N ASP A 106 -12.41 -3.02 -5.77
CA ASP A 106 -13.53 -3.55 -6.58
C ASP A 106 -13.50 -5.08 -6.77
N LEU A 107 -13.09 -5.81 -5.73
CA LEU A 107 -13.23 -7.26 -5.72
C LEU A 107 -14.71 -7.67 -5.67
N SER A 108 -15.05 -8.74 -6.41
CA SER A 108 -16.38 -9.33 -6.30
C SER A 108 -16.63 -9.93 -4.91
N PRO A 109 -17.89 -9.99 -4.44
CA PRO A 109 -18.22 -10.60 -3.15
C PRO A 109 -17.70 -12.03 -3.01
N GLU A 110 -17.73 -12.82 -4.08
CA GLU A 110 -17.23 -14.19 -4.09
C GLU A 110 -15.72 -14.24 -3.86
N GLN A 111 -14.96 -13.33 -4.47
CA GLN A 111 -13.51 -13.24 -4.27
C GLN A 111 -13.15 -12.74 -2.88
N ARG A 112 -13.92 -11.81 -2.31
CA ARG A 112 -13.75 -11.37 -0.92
C ARG A 112 -13.95 -12.51 0.06
N SER A 113 -15.00 -13.31 -0.12
CA SER A 113 -15.30 -14.46 0.72
C SER A 113 -14.28 -15.59 0.60
N ALA A 114 -13.66 -15.76 -0.57
CA ALA A 114 -12.68 -16.80 -0.82
C ALA A 114 -11.30 -16.53 -0.20
N ALA A 115 -10.98 -15.27 0.09
CA ALA A 115 -9.64 -14.88 0.57
C ALA A 115 -9.70 -13.63 1.45
N ASP A 116 -10.33 -13.75 2.62
CA ASP A 116 -10.52 -12.63 3.57
C ASP A 116 -9.24 -11.88 3.92
N TRP A 117 -8.12 -12.60 4.04
CA TRP A 117 -6.83 -12.02 4.41
C TRP A 117 -6.19 -11.17 3.30
N ALA A 118 -6.64 -11.32 2.06
CA ALA A 118 -5.89 -10.85 0.89
C ALA A 118 -6.44 -9.57 0.26
N TRP A 119 -7.64 -9.13 0.64
CA TRP A 119 -8.26 -8.00 -0.03
C TRP A 119 -8.33 -6.72 0.80
N MET A 120 -8.29 -6.87 2.13
CA MET A 120 -8.31 -5.74 3.07
C MET A 120 -7.52 -6.12 4.32
N GLU A 121 -6.35 -5.52 4.52
CA GLU A 121 -5.51 -5.87 5.67
C GLU A 121 -4.66 -4.71 6.16
N TRP A 122 -4.36 -4.78 7.46
CA TRP A 122 -3.32 -4.03 8.15
C TRP A 122 -2.20 -4.99 8.53
N THR A 123 -1.02 -4.86 7.94
CA THR A 123 0.05 -5.84 8.06
C THR A 123 1.43 -5.20 8.06
N ASP A 124 2.40 -5.84 8.71
CA ASP A 124 3.83 -5.51 8.63
C ASP A 124 4.61 -6.46 7.71
N GLN A 125 3.92 -7.43 7.12
CA GLN A 125 4.52 -8.43 6.26
C GLN A 125 4.71 -7.92 4.83
N GLU A 126 5.80 -8.35 4.23
CA GLU A 126 6.04 -8.16 2.81
C GLU A 126 4.97 -8.87 1.97
N THR A 127 4.47 -8.17 0.96
CA THR A 127 3.51 -8.72 0.00
C THR A 127 4.16 -8.88 -1.36
N THR A 128 4.13 -10.10 -1.89
CA THR A 128 4.61 -10.43 -3.23
C THR A 128 3.44 -10.61 -4.18
N ILE A 129 3.52 -10.01 -5.35
CA ILE A 129 2.52 -10.06 -6.43
C ILE A 129 3.19 -10.60 -7.69
N THR A 130 2.66 -11.69 -8.27
CA THR A 130 3.06 -12.15 -9.60
C THR A 130 2.00 -11.73 -10.60
N SER A 131 2.39 -10.96 -11.61
CA SER A 131 1.47 -10.35 -12.57
C SER A 131 0.98 -11.34 -13.62
N ASP A 132 -0.34 -11.41 -13.81
CA ASP A 132 -0.99 -12.00 -14.98
C ASP A 132 -1.45 -10.96 -16.01
N MET A 133 -1.18 -9.68 -15.75
CA MET A 133 -1.50 -8.58 -16.65
C MET A 133 -0.56 -8.56 -17.84
N HIS A 134 -1.11 -8.37 -19.05
CA HIS A 134 -0.27 -8.18 -20.25
C HIS A 134 0.70 -7.01 -20.04
N ARG A 135 0.20 -5.92 -19.47
CA ARG A 135 0.98 -4.76 -19.06
C ARG A 135 0.36 -4.12 -17.83
N GLY A 136 1.16 -3.93 -16.80
CA GLY A 136 0.77 -3.24 -15.58
C GLY A 136 1.76 -2.14 -15.21
N PHE A 137 1.42 -1.40 -14.18
CA PHE A 137 2.27 -0.37 -13.62
C PHE A 137 2.23 -0.38 -12.09
N VAL A 138 3.29 0.16 -11.50
CA VAL A 138 3.35 0.58 -10.11
C VAL A 138 3.54 2.08 -10.09
N VAL A 139 2.70 2.81 -9.34
CA VAL A 139 2.82 4.25 -9.19
C VAL A 139 2.86 4.64 -7.71
N PRO A 140 3.97 5.24 -7.23
CA PRO A 140 4.11 5.78 -5.88
C PRO A 140 3.56 7.21 -5.82
N ASP A 141 2.71 7.53 -4.85
CA ASP A 141 2.16 8.87 -4.56
C ASP A 141 1.62 9.64 -5.80
N GLY A 142 1.18 8.90 -6.84
CA GLY A 142 0.70 9.49 -8.09
C GLY A 142 1.77 10.06 -9.02
N TRP A 143 3.06 9.77 -8.78
CA TRP A 143 4.20 10.18 -9.60
C TRP A 143 4.65 9.08 -10.56
N ASP A 144 5.85 9.16 -11.07
CA ASP A 144 6.42 8.34 -12.13
C ASP A 144 6.06 6.84 -12.06
N GLU A 145 5.37 6.36 -13.08
CA GLU A 145 4.95 4.98 -13.21
C GLU A 145 6.12 4.07 -13.61
N VAL A 146 6.30 2.97 -12.90
CA VAL A 146 7.19 1.89 -13.31
C VAL A 146 6.37 0.78 -13.94
N HIS A 147 6.59 0.52 -15.23
CA HIS A 147 5.84 -0.48 -15.98
C HIS A 147 6.44 -1.88 -15.87
N PHE A 148 5.56 -2.87 -15.89
CA PHE A 148 5.92 -4.29 -15.91
C PHE A 148 4.99 -5.09 -16.81
N ASN A 149 5.39 -6.30 -17.17
CA ASN A 149 4.63 -7.21 -18.02
C ASN A 149 4.18 -8.46 -17.23
N ARG A 150 3.46 -9.35 -17.93
CA ARG A 150 3.05 -10.65 -17.39
C ARG A 150 4.26 -11.44 -16.89
N GLY A 151 4.10 -12.09 -15.75
CA GLY A 151 5.11 -12.90 -15.10
C GLY A 151 6.12 -12.10 -14.26
N ALA A 152 6.07 -10.76 -14.30
CA ALA A 152 6.88 -9.95 -13.39
C ALA A 152 6.45 -10.18 -11.94
N THR A 153 7.41 -10.18 -11.04
CA THR A 153 7.18 -10.23 -9.59
C THR A 153 7.37 -8.85 -9.01
N ILE A 154 6.39 -8.39 -8.25
CA ILE A 154 6.42 -7.11 -7.56
C ILE A 154 6.38 -7.39 -6.06
N THR A 155 7.38 -6.94 -5.33
CA THR A 155 7.49 -7.09 -3.88
C THR A 155 7.30 -5.73 -3.22
N VAL A 156 6.29 -5.60 -2.36
CA VAL A 156 5.99 -4.36 -1.63
C VAL A 156 6.30 -4.54 -0.15
N ASN A 157 7.04 -3.59 0.40
CA ASN A 157 7.34 -3.52 1.83
C ASN A 157 7.45 -2.06 2.31
N ALA A 158 7.57 -1.88 3.62
CA ALA A 158 7.76 -0.60 4.29
C ALA A 158 9.20 -0.39 4.80
N ASP A 159 10.18 -1.01 4.14
CA ASP A 159 11.60 -0.93 4.50
C ASP A 159 12.36 0.18 3.75
N ALA A 160 11.67 1.00 2.96
CA ALA A 160 12.26 2.16 2.30
C ALA A 160 12.86 3.15 3.31
N PRO A 161 13.89 3.92 2.91
CA PRO A 161 14.44 4.95 3.78
C PRO A 161 13.34 5.88 4.28
N LYS A 162 13.25 6.05 5.60
CA LYS A 162 12.23 6.90 6.23
C LYS A 162 12.38 8.35 5.81
N LEU A 163 11.28 9.09 5.78
CA LEU A 163 11.30 10.54 5.62
C LEU A 163 11.46 11.20 6.99
N THR A 164 12.53 11.95 7.15
CA THR A 164 12.74 12.79 8.36
C THR A 164 12.00 14.11 8.19
N LEU A 165 10.96 14.32 8.99
CA LEU A 165 10.18 15.55 9.01
C LEU A 165 10.48 16.36 10.27
N LEU A 166 10.95 17.58 10.08
CA LEU A 166 11.16 18.53 11.17
C LEU A 166 9.90 19.38 11.38
N THR A 167 9.36 19.35 12.59
CA THR A 167 8.20 20.17 12.96
C THR A 167 8.53 21.04 14.17
N PHE A 168 7.92 22.22 14.21
CA PHE A 168 8.08 23.16 15.31
C PHE A 168 6.85 23.20 16.23
N ARG A 169 5.92 22.29 16.02
CA ARG A 169 4.68 22.17 16.81
C ARG A 169 4.38 20.70 17.06
N THR A 170 3.87 20.38 18.23
CA THR A 170 3.37 19.06 18.63
C THR A 170 2.14 18.59 17.80
N THR A 171 1.70 19.41 16.87
CA THR A 171 0.48 19.21 16.06
C THR A 171 0.51 18.00 15.13
N ILE A 172 1.69 17.43 14.82
CA ILE A 172 1.74 16.24 13.98
C ILE A 172 1.38 15.00 14.78
N GLU A 173 1.92 14.82 15.98
CA GLU A 173 1.49 13.71 16.84
C GLU A 173 -0.01 13.78 17.11
N ALA A 174 -0.55 14.95 17.45
CA ALA A 174 -1.98 15.13 17.63
C ALA A 174 -2.80 14.92 16.34
N LYS A 175 -2.30 15.27 15.15
CA LYS A 175 -2.95 14.97 13.88
C LYS A 175 -2.86 13.50 13.52
N LEU A 176 -1.77 12.84 13.85
CA LEU A 176 -1.60 11.42 13.65
C LEU A 176 -2.50 10.63 14.61
N GLU A 177 -2.58 11.04 15.86
CA GLU A 177 -3.52 10.47 16.83
C GLU A 177 -4.97 10.75 16.43
N SER A 178 -5.32 11.98 16.04
CA SER A 178 -6.67 12.32 15.59
C SER A 178 -7.09 11.66 14.28
N ALA A 179 -6.15 11.42 13.36
CA ALA A 179 -6.43 10.67 12.15
C ALA A 179 -6.74 9.20 12.41
N PHE A 180 -6.29 8.66 13.56
CA PHE A 180 -6.62 7.32 14.03
C PHE A 180 -7.84 7.26 14.95
N LEU A 181 -8.25 8.38 15.53
CA LEU A 181 -9.34 8.45 16.53
C LEU A 181 -10.62 9.14 15.99
N SER A 182 -10.58 9.77 14.85
CA SER A 182 -11.73 10.41 14.15
C SER A 182 -12.15 9.62 12.93
#